data_8985c8416ab87eedf4b83c16cf0cb204
#
_entry.id   8985c8416ab87eedf4b83c16cf0cb204
#
_cell.length_a   1.000
_cell.length_b   1.000
_cell.length_c   1.000
_cell.angle_alpha   90.00
_cell.angle_beta   90.00
_cell.angle_gamma   90.00
#
_symmetry.space_group_name_H-M   'P 1'
#
loop_
_entity.id
_entity.type
_entity.pdbx_description
1 polymer ?
#
loop_
_entity_poly.entity_id
_entity_poly.type
_entity_poly.pdbx_seq_one_letter_code
_entity_poly.pdbx_strand_id
1 'polypeptide(L)'
;MSAEKTTGYLPGDPRHGLQGEALKNYYRIKPAQWAIYCWDEPGKVETRRALLQEQKDYVKGFGEHVIGYGHFVSDDGSQTLGTSFFIQLPDRAAANDFVSGDPMNKAGVYQRVEIYRWSNSFGKRAADYRRKGLQQFLCTGPKTNTPELYREHLHTHESYFASYGDSFIFRGPIRSADGADNIGTALLLELPDRAAAEKFWNNEPFARNGGYQRDARITRWVFGD
;
A
#
# COMPACT_ATOMS: atom_id res chain seq x y z
N MET A 1 26.11 22.43 21.29
CA MET A 1 25.64 22.45 19.90
C MET A 1 24.75 21.24 19.73
N SER A 2 23.43 21.47 19.65
CA SER A 2 22.42 20.41 19.47
C SER A 2 22.58 19.88 18.06
N ALA A 3 22.87 18.59 17.92
CA ALA A 3 22.86 17.91 16.61
C ALA A 3 21.46 18.08 16.02
N GLU A 4 21.35 18.78 14.90
CA GLU A 4 20.14 18.80 14.08
C GLU A 4 19.76 17.36 13.78
N LYS A 5 18.63 16.91 14.33
CA LYS A 5 18.03 15.63 13.95
C LYS A 5 17.60 15.78 12.50
N THR A 6 18.42 15.28 11.58
CA THR A 6 18.06 15.18 10.17
C THR A 6 16.80 14.35 10.08
N THR A 7 15.70 14.99 9.66
CA THR A 7 14.52 14.26 9.17
C THR A 7 14.99 13.41 7.99
N GLY A 8 14.64 12.14 7.93
CA GLY A 8 15.10 11.20 6.88
C GLY A 8 14.64 11.55 5.45
N TYR A 9 14.28 12.83 5.20
CA TYR A 9 13.88 13.32 3.88
C TYR A 9 15.00 14.16 3.27
N LEU A 10 15.34 13.87 2.00
CA LEU A 10 16.41 14.56 1.27
C LEU A 10 16.05 16.02 0.96
N PRO A 11 17.04 16.90 0.79
CA PRO A 11 16.81 18.24 0.26
C PRO A 11 16.04 18.19 -1.06
N GLY A 12 15.01 19.04 -1.18
CA GLY A 12 14.08 19.04 -2.32
C GLY A 12 12.80 18.21 -2.09
N ASP A 13 12.76 17.33 -1.12
CA ASP A 13 11.50 16.72 -0.68
C ASP A 13 10.69 17.74 0.12
N PRO A 14 9.39 17.95 -0.17
CA PRO A 14 8.57 18.92 0.56
C PRO A 14 8.43 18.63 2.06
N ARG A 15 8.82 17.43 2.51
CA ARG A 15 8.89 17.08 3.94
C ARG A 15 10.23 17.37 4.58
N HIS A 16 11.23 17.77 3.79
CA HIS A 16 12.57 18.05 4.32
C HIS A 16 12.50 19.12 5.41
N GLY A 17 13.06 18.83 6.58
CA GLY A 17 13.02 19.72 7.73
C GLY A 17 11.71 19.76 8.53
N LEU A 18 10.61 19.17 8.01
CA LEU A 18 9.34 19.13 8.73
C LEU A 18 9.38 18.09 9.86
N GLN A 19 8.93 18.50 11.06
CA GLN A 19 8.83 17.64 12.24
C GLN A 19 7.53 17.94 13.01
N GLY A 20 7.16 17.03 13.91
CA GLY A 20 6.02 17.23 14.81
C GLY A 20 4.74 17.63 14.08
N GLU A 21 4.11 18.69 14.53
CA GLU A 21 2.84 19.18 13.99
C GLU A 21 2.95 19.70 12.55
N ALA A 22 4.09 20.28 12.17
CA ALA A 22 4.31 20.73 10.79
C ALA A 22 4.29 19.56 9.79
N LEU A 23 4.90 18.43 10.14
CA LEU A 23 4.85 17.22 9.31
C LEU A 23 3.44 16.62 9.27
N LYS A 24 2.73 16.64 10.39
CA LYS A 24 1.31 16.19 10.43
C LYS A 24 0.44 17.05 9.52
N ASN A 25 0.58 18.37 9.58
CA ASN A 25 -0.16 19.30 8.73
C ASN A 25 0.14 19.09 7.25
N TYR A 26 1.39 18.86 6.87
CA TYR A 26 1.71 18.48 5.49
C TYR A 26 0.88 17.29 5.03
N TYR A 27 0.77 16.24 5.85
CA TYR A 27 -0.01 15.05 5.47
C TYR A 27 -1.52 15.26 5.50
N ARG A 28 -2.03 16.18 6.31
CA ARG A 28 -3.46 16.55 6.32
C ARG A 28 -3.89 17.24 5.03
N ILE A 29 -3.07 18.17 4.54
CA ILE A 29 -3.37 19.00 3.37
C ILE A 29 -2.93 18.37 2.03
N LYS A 30 -2.02 17.41 2.06
CA LYS A 30 -1.61 16.65 0.87
C LYS A 30 -2.84 16.00 0.22
N PRO A 31 -2.95 16.00 -1.13
CA PRO A 31 -4.01 15.27 -1.81
C PRO A 31 -4.16 13.84 -1.27
N ALA A 32 -5.38 13.48 -0.89
CA ALA A 32 -5.64 12.21 -0.24
C ALA A 32 -5.42 11.05 -1.22
N GLN A 33 -4.76 10.03 -0.74
CA GLN A 33 -4.55 8.77 -1.44
C GLN A 33 -5.12 7.64 -0.59
N TRP A 34 -5.65 6.63 -1.24
CA TRP A 34 -6.38 5.55 -0.60
C TRP A 34 -5.80 4.20 -1.03
N ALA A 35 -5.64 3.30 -0.06
CA ALA A 35 -5.44 1.88 -0.27
C ALA A 35 -6.78 1.19 -0.01
N ILE A 36 -7.31 0.55 -1.05
CA ILE A 36 -8.64 -0.10 -1.01
C ILE A 36 -8.41 -1.58 -1.29
N TYR A 37 -8.86 -2.43 -0.38
CA TYR A 37 -8.74 -3.89 -0.48
C TYR A 37 -10.12 -4.49 -0.52
N CYS A 38 -10.45 -5.15 -1.62
CA CYS A 38 -11.72 -5.80 -1.87
C CYS A 38 -11.51 -7.30 -1.90
N TRP A 39 -12.08 -8.03 -0.95
CA TRP A 39 -11.94 -9.47 -0.82
C TRP A 39 -13.18 -10.15 -1.40
N ASP A 40 -12.95 -11.16 -2.24
CA ASP A 40 -14.02 -11.84 -2.95
C ASP A 40 -14.86 -12.73 -2.04
N GLU A 41 -16.14 -12.78 -2.33
CA GLU A 41 -17.07 -13.78 -1.80
C GLU A 41 -16.77 -15.14 -2.46
N PRO A 42 -16.64 -16.24 -1.68
CA PRO A 42 -16.49 -17.57 -2.21
C PRO A 42 -17.57 -17.92 -3.23
N GLY A 43 -17.18 -18.55 -4.32
CA GLY A 43 -18.11 -18.97 -5.40
C GLY A 43 -18.38 -17.89 -6.46
N LYS A 44 -17.77 -16.72 -6.38
CA LYS A 44 -17.97 -15.62 -7.37
C LYS A 44 -16.97 -15.63 -8.55
N VAL A 45 -16.22 -16.69 -8.74
CA VAL A 45 -15.16 -16.78 -9.76
C VAL A 45 -15.70 -16.50 -11.17
N GLU A 46 -16.84 -17.10 -11.55
CA GLU A 46 -17.42 -16.90 -12.89
C GLU A 46 -17.97 -15.48 -13.07
N THR A 47 -18.62 -14.92 -12.02
CA THR A 47 -19.09 -13.53 -12.04
C THR A 47 -17.92 -12.58 -12.21
N ARG A 48 -16.83 -12.78 -11.45
CA ARG A 48 -15.59 -12.02 -11.61
C ARG A 48 -15.03 -12.09 -13.02
N ARG A 49 -14.92 -13.30 -13.58
CA ARG A 49 -14.38 -13.51 -14.92
C ARG A 49 -15.18 -12.76 -15.98
N ALA A 50 -16.50 -12.80 -15.88
CA ALA A 50 -17.40 -12.11 -16.81
C ALA A 50 -17.25 -10.58 -16.76
N LEU A 51 -16.93 -10.02 -15.60
CA LEU A 51 -16.85 -8.56 -15.38
C LEU A 51 -15.42 -8.00 -15.46
N LEU A 52 -14.43 -8.83 -15.72
CA LEU A 52 -13.02 -8.39 -15.65
C LEU A 52 -12.71 -7.24 -16.60
N GLN A 53 -13.24 -7.28 -17.83
CA GLN A 53 -13.01 -6.21 -18.80
C GLN A 53 -13.73 -4.93 -18.39
N GLU A 54 -14.96 -5.03 -17.90
CA GLU A 54 -15.71 -3.87 -17.43
C GLU A 54 -15.01 -3.19 -16.24
N GLN A 55 -14.45 -3.98 -15.32
CA GLN A 55 -13.66 -3.44 -14.22
C GLN A 55 -12.39 -2.72 -14.72
N LYS A 56 -11.67 -3.31 -15.67
CA LYS A 56 -10.50 -2.66 -16.28
C LYS A 56 -10.86 -1.31 -16.90
N ASP A 57 -11.94 -1.26 -17.65
CA ASP A 57 -12.40 -0.03 -18.29
C ASP A 57 -12.85 1.01 -17.26
N TYR A 58 -13.52 0.57 -16.20
CA TYR A 58 -13.87 1.42 -15.06
C TYR A 58 -12.65 2.05 -14.41
N VAL A 59 -11.65 1.25 -14.06
CA VAL A 59 -10.41 1.72 -13.42
C VAL A 59 -9.63 2.65 -14.37
N LYS A 60 -9.56 2.33 -15.66
CA LYS A 60 -8.93 3.16 -16.69
C LYS A 60 -9.54 4.54 -16.78
N GLY A 61 -10.84 4.69 -16.51
CA GLY A 61 -11.53 5.97 -16.47
C GLY A 61 -10.98 6.97 -15.44
N PHE A 62 -10.28 6.50 -14.42
CA PHE A 62 -9.62 7.34 -13.42
C PHE A 62 -8.20 7.79 -13.81
N GLY A 63 -7.66 7.29 -14.91
CA GLY A 63 -6.41 7.75 -15.51
C GLY A 63 -5.24 7.84 -14.52
N GLU A 64 -4.64 9.01 -14.43
CA GLU A 64 -3.46 9.26 -13.59
C GLU A 64 -3.73 9.24 -12.08
N HIS A 65 -4.98 9.27 -11.65
CA HIS A 65 -5.32 9.13 -10.25
C HIS A 65 -5.04 7.71 -9.73
N VAL A 66 -4.98 6.69 -10.60
CA VAL A 66 -4.63 5.32 -10.22
C VAL A 66 -3.13 5.21 -10.02
N ILE A 67 -2.70 4.95 -8.77
CA ILE A 67 -1.30 4.71 -8.41
C ILE A 67 -0.95 3.24 -8.63
N GLY A 68 -1.87 2.34 -8.30
CA GLY A 68 -1.73 0.91 -8.52
C GLY A 68 -3.08 0.21 -8.52
N TYR A 69 -3.22 -0.77 -9.40
CA TYR A 69 -4.39 -1.62 -9.54
C TYR A 69 -3.94 -3.05 -9.79
N GLY A 70 -4.53 -3.99 -9.10
CA GLY A 70 -4.24 -5.40 -9.29
C GLY A 70 -5.03 -6.32 -8.38
N HIS A 71 -4.74 -7.62 -8.49
CA HIS A 71 -5.51 -8.65 -7.84
C HIS A 71 -4.71 -9.38 -6.77
N PHE A 72 -5.36 -9.67 -5.66
CA PHE A 72 -4.88 -10.65 -4.70
C PHE A 72 -5.08 -12.05 -5.27
N VAL A 73 -4.07 -12.88 -5.17
CA VAL A 73 -4.13 -14.27 -5.66
C VAL A 73 -3.62 -15.24 -4.57
N SER A 74 -4.00 -16.50 -4.69
CA SER A 74 -3.41 -17.58 -3.89
C SER A 74 -1.90 -17.70 -4.13
N ASP A 75 -1.17 -18.29 -3.21
CA ASP A 75 0.30 -18.39 -3.30
C ASP A 75 0.77 -19.16 -4.55
N ASP A 76 -0.01 -20.13 -5.01
CA ASP A 76 0.23 -20.85 -6.28
C ASP A 76 -0.24 -20.07 -7.52
N GLY A 77 -0.97 -18.96 -7.33
CA GLY A 77 -1.51 -18.11 -8.38
C GLY A 77 -2.75 -18.67 -9.08
N SER A 78 -3.30 -19.81 -8.62
CA SER A 78 -4.42 -20.48 -9.27
C SER A 78 -5.77 -19.81 -9.04
N GLN A 79 -5.91 -19.06 -7.95
CA GLN A 79 -7.18 -18.43 -7.55
C GLN A 79 -7.01 -16.92 -7.34
N THR A 80 -7.97 -16.15 -7.83
CA THR A 80 -8.11 -14.75 -7.45
C THR A 80 -8.90 -14.65 -6.14
N LEU A 81 -8.36 -13.92 -5.19
CA LEU A 81 -8.91 -13.74 -3.84
C LEU A 81 -9.53 -12.36 -3.63
N GLY A 82 -9.31 -11.44 -4.58
CA GLY A 82 -9.80 -10.07 -4.46
C GLY A 82 -9.09 -9.10 -5.38
N THR A 83 -9.36 -7.83 -5.15
CA THR A 83 -8.77 -6.70 -5.90
C THR A 83 -8.22 -5.66 -4.94
N SER A 84 -7.14 -5.02 -5.29
CA SER A 84 -6.64 -3.84 -4.57
C SER A 84 -6.49 -2.66 -5.50
N PHE A 85 -6.80 -1.48 -4.95
CA PHE A 85 -6.59 -0.20 -5.59
C PHE A 85 -5.77 0.71 -4.69
N PHE A 86 -4.80 1.39 -5.28
CA PHE A 86 -4.09 2.51 -4.69
C PHE A 86 -4.40 3.70 -5.57
N ILE A 87 -5.18 4.66 -5.05
CA ILE A 87 -5.79 5.69 -5.87
C ILE A 87 -5.82 7.04 -5.13
N GLN A 88 -5.66 8.14 -5.88
CA GLN A 88 -5.82 9.49 -5.37
C GLN A 88 -7.27 9.95 -5.58
N LEU A 89 -7.97 10.20 -4.49
CA LEU A 89 -9.33 10.72 -4.49
C LEU A 89 -9.44 11.79 -3.39
N PRO A 90 -10.30 12.79 -3.54
CA PRO A 90 -10.29 13.97 -2.68
C PRO A 90 -10.54 13.64 -1.20
N ASP A 91 -11.47 12.73 -0.92
CA ASP A 91 -11.88 12.40 0.44
C ASP A 91 -12.42 10.96 0.55
N ARG A 92 -12.85 10.59 1.75
CA ARG A 92 -13.41 9.27 2.05
C ARG A 92 -14.72 9.01 1.32
N ALA A 93 -15.54 10.02 1.09
CA ALA A 93 -16.82 9.88 0.37
C ALA A 93 -16.52 9.47 -1.08
N ALA A 94 -15.60 10.16 -1.76
CA ALA A 94 -15.16 9.79 -3.10
C ALA A 94 -14.54 8.37 -3.16
N ALA A 95 -13.85 7.93 -2.10
CA ALA A 95 -13.34 6.56 -2.04
C ALA A 95 -14.48 5.52 -1.89
N ASN A 96 -15.52 5.84 -1.14
CA ASN A 96 -16.72 5.01 -1.06
C ASN A 96 -17.47 4.98 -2.39
N ASP A 97 -17.63 6.13 -3.06
CA ASP A 97 -18.28 6.23 -4.38
C ASP A 97 -17.50 5.44 -5.44
N PHE A 98 -16.16 5.49 -5.40
CA PHE A 98 -15.30 4.67 -6.24
C PHE A 98 -15.60 3.17 -6.06
N VAL A 99 -15.69 2.68 -4.83
CA VAL A 99 -16.04 1.27 -4.57
C VAL A 99 -17.48 0.96 -5.02
N SER A 100 -18.42 1.84 -4.72
CA SER A 100 -19.84 1.65 -5.09
C SER A 100 -20.04 1.65 -6.61
N GLY A 101 -19.19 2.36 -7.35
CA GLY A 101 -19.17 2.41 -8.81
C GLY A 101 -18.53 1.19 -9.48
N ASP A 102 -17.69 0.43 -8.75
CA ASP A 102 -16.99 -0.75 -9.29
C ASP A 102 -17.97 -1.83 -9.73
N PRO A 103 -17.87 -2.35 -10.99
CA PRO A 103 -18.72 -3.42 -11.49
C PRO A 103 -18.70 -4.69 -10.63
N MET A 104 -17.55 -5.06 -10.07
CA MET A 104 -17.42 -6.23 -9.19
C MET A 104 -18.21 -6.02 -7.88
N ASN A 105 -18.16 -4.81 -7.31
CA ASN A 105 -18.92 -4.48 -6.11
C ASN A 105 -20.42 -4.50 -6.40
N LYS A 106 -20.88 -3.89 -7.50
CA LYS A 106 -22.29 -3.88 -7.92
C LYS A 106 -22.86 -5.28 -8.12
N ALA A 107 -22.04 -6.20 -8.60
CA ALA A 107 -22.43 -7.60 -8.83
C ALA A 107 -22.29 -8.49 -7.58
N GLY A 108 -21.93 -7.92 -6.43
CA GLY A 108 -21.74 -8.66 -5.18
C GLY A 108 -20.60 -9.68 -5.24
N VAL A 109 -19.53 -9.35 -5.96
CA VAL A 109 -18.31 -10.17 -5.98
C VAL A 109 -17.55 -10.04 -4.68
N TYR A 110 -17.59 -8.87 -4.04
CA TYR A 110 -16.85 -8.63 -2.81
C TYR A 110 -17.69 -8.92 -1.56
N GLN A 111 -17.17 -9.73 -0.65
CA GLN A 111 -17.74 -9.95 0.68
C GLN A 111 -17.25 -8.91 1.70
N ARG A 112 -16.07 -8.32 1.48
CA ARG A 112 -15.46 -7.36 2.41
C ARG A 112 -14.66 -6.33 1.66
N VAL A 113 -14.83 -5.07 2.05
CA VAL A 113 -14.05 -3.94 1.54
C VAL A 113 -13.40 -3.22 2.70
N GLU A 114 -12.11 -3.00 2.59
CA GLU A 114 -11.30 -2.23 3.53
C GLU A 114 -10.77 -0.99 2.82
N ILE A 115 -10.99 0.20 3.37
CA ILE A 115 -10.54 1.45 2.78
C ILE A 115 -9.68 2.19 3.81
N TYR A 116 -8.43 2.40 3.48
CA TYR A 116 -7.45 3.09 4.33
C TYR A 116 -6.95 4.35 3.66
N ARG A 117 -6.83 5.45 4.42
CA ARG A 117 -6.02 6.56 3.96
C ARG A 117 -4.57 6.11 3.88
N TRP A 118 -3.92 6.37 2.76
CA TRP A 118 -2.57 5.92 2.48
C TRP A 118 -1.76 7.08 1.89
N SER A 119 -0.46 7.01 1.94
CA SER A 119 0.40 8.04 1.37
C SER A 119 1.58 7.42 0.64
N ASN A 120 1.61 7.53 -0.68
CA ASN A 120 2.76 7.11 -1.46
C ASN A 120 4.00 7.90 -1.06
N SER A 121 4.94 7.27 -0.38
CA SER A 121 6.21 7.87 0.02
C SER A 121 7.34 7.62 -0.97
N PHE A 122 7.09 6.83 -2.01
CA PHE A 122 8.05 6.46 -3.04
C PHE A 122 7.90 7.28 -4.32
N GLY A 123 6.74 7.92 -4.51
CA GLY A 123 6.45 8.77 -5.66
C GLY A 123 6.25 8.04 -6.99
N LYS A 124 6.45 6.71 -7.04
CA LYS A 124 6.27 5.88 -8.24
C LYS A 124 4.85 5.33 -8.32
N ARG A 125 4.38 5.08 -9.53
CA ARG A 125 3.13 4.40 -9.85
C ARG A 125 3.45 2.98 -10.34
N ALA A 126 2.49 2.06 -10.23
CA ALA A 126 2.66 0.71 -10.76
C ALA A 126 2.93 0.69 -12.27
N ALA A 127 2.32 1.63 -13.02
CA ALA A 127 2.55 1.80 -14.45
C ALA A 127 3.98 2.19 -14.82
N ASP A 128 4.70 2.86 -13.90
CA ASP A 128 6.10 3.32 -14.13
C ASP A 128 7.12 2.23 -13.75
N TYR A 129 6.65 1.13 -13.17
CA TYR A 129 7.53 0.06 -12.70
C TYR A 129 7.96 -0.85 -13.83
N ARG A 130 9.27 -1.00 -14.00
CA ARG A 130 9.82 -1.99 -14.93
C ARG A 130 9.79 -3.38 -14.32
N ARG A 131 8.81 -4.18 -14.71
CA ARG A 131 8.62 -5.57 -14.26
C ARG A 131 9.86 -6.41 -14.59
N LYS A 132 10.27 -7.24 -13.64
CA LYS A 132 11.43 -8.13 -13.76
C LYS A 132 11.03 -9.58 -14.04
N GLY A 133 9.72 -9.87 -14.12
CA GLY A 133 9.18 -11.22 -14.31
C GLY A 133 9.18 -12.08 -13.05
N LEU A 134 9.31 -11.45 -11.88
CA LEU A 134 9.23 -12.11 -10.59
C LEU A 134 7.79 -12.06 -10.02
N GLN A 135 7.59 -12.54 -8.80
CA GLN A 135 6.29 -12.49 -8.13
C GLN A 135 6.12 -11.17 -7.38
N GLN A 136 4.89 -10.66 -7.34
CA GLN A 136 4.58 -9.46 -6.59
C GLN A 136 3.90 -9.81 -5.27
N PHE A 137 4.27 -9.08 -4.20
CA PHE A 137 3.71 -9.26 -2.86
C PHE A 137 3.34 -7.92 -2.25
N LEU A 138 2.09 -7.83 -1.80
CA LEU A 138 1.64 -6.73 -0.96
C LEU A 138 1.85 -7.11 0.52
N CYS A 139 2.76 -6.42 1.17
CA CYS A 139 3.01 -6.54 2.60
C CYS A 139 2.28 -5.40 3.33
N THR A 140 1.39 -5.73 4.26
CA THR A 140 0.65 -4.76 5.06
C THR A 140 0.81 -5.08 6.54
N GLY A 141 0.92 -4.06 7.37
CA GLY A 141 1.02 -4.23 8.82
C GLY A 141 0.50 -3.01 9.57
N PRO A 142 -0.57 -3.17 10.38
CA PRO A 142 -0.94 -2.16 11.37
C PRO A 142 0.19 -1.98 12.39
N LYS A 143 0.45 -0.73 12.78
CA LYS A 143 1.50 -0.43 13.76
C LYS A 143 1.06 -0.78 15.18
N THR A 144 2.02 -1.18 15.99
CA THR A 144 1.87 -1.20 17.46
C THR A 144 2.05 0.21 18.03
N ASN A 145 1.55 0.44 19.23
CA ASN A 145 1.76 1.71 19.93
C ASN A 145 3.09 1.70 20.70
N THR A 146 4.20 1.70 19.97
CA THR A 146 5.56 1.65 20.51
C THR A 146 6.43 2.72 19.87
N PRO A 147 6.21 4.03 20.18
CA PRO A 147 6.90 5.15 19.53
C PRO A 147 8.42 5.13 19.74
N GLU A 148 8.90 4.57 20.85
CA GLU A 148 10.33 4.41 21.16
C GLU A 148 11.00 3.48 20.16
N LEU A 149 10.39 2.34 19.87
CA LEU A 149 10.88 1.36 18.90
C LEU A 149 11.06 1.98 17.51
N TYR A 150 10.09 2.78 17.06
CA TYR A 150 10.20 3.44 15.76
C TYR A 150 11.30 4.48 15.71
N ARG A 151 11.53 5.21 16.80
CA ARG A 151 12.66 6.17 16.89
C ARG A 151 14.01 5.47 16.90
N GLU A 152 14.13 4.39 17.66
CA GLU A 152 15.34 3.60 17.79
C GLU A 152 15.76 2.97 16.46
N HIS A 153 14.80 2.39 15.74
CA HIS A 153 15.07 1.60 14.54
C HIS A 153 14.84 2.37 13.23
N LEU A 154 14.56 3.68 13.26
CA LEU A 154 14.25 4.45 12.05
C LEU A 154 15.37 4.38 11.00
N HIS A 155 16.61 4.62 11.41
CA HIS A 155 17.75 4.64 10.49
C HIS A 155 18.01 3.26 9.86
N THR A 156 17.92 2.20 10.67
CA THR A 156 18.09 0.81 10.16
C THR A 156 16.94 0.42 9.24
N HIS A 157 15.70 0.85 9.51
CA HIS A 157 14.55 0.69 8.64
C HIS A 157 14.75 1.38 7.29
N GLU A 158 15.20 2.64 7.29
CA GLU A 158 15.46 3.39 6.05
C GLU A 158 16.57 2.75 5.21
N SER A 159 17.68 2.34 5.86
CA SER A 159 18.78 1.65 5.19
C SER A 159 18.35 0.29 4.63
N TYR A 160 17.51 -0.45 5.37
CA TYR A 160 16.95 -1.71 4.93
C TYR A 160 16.06 -1.53 3.69
N PHE A 161 15.19 -0.54 3.71
CA PHE A 161 14.36 -0.23 2.54
C PHE A 161 15.19 0.24 1.33
N ALA A 162 16.26 0.98 1.56
CA ALA A 162 17.15 1.38 0.49
C ALA A 162 17.82 0.17 -0.21
N SER A 163 18.15 -0.90 0.54
CA SER A 163 18.70 -2.12 -0.03
C SER A 163 17.74 -2.91 -0.93
N TYR A 164 16.43 -2.67 -0.81
CA TYR A 164 15.38 -3.23 -1.65
C TYR A 164 14.81 -2.22 -2.68
N GLY A 165 15.46 -1.07 -2.86
CA GLY A 165 14.93 0.05 -3.64
C GLY A 165 14.38 -0.33 -5.01
N ASP A 166 15.10 -1.20 -5.74
CA ASP A 166 14.72 -1.68 -7.07
C ASP A 166 13.62 -2.75 -7.07
N SER A 167 13.28 -3.30 -5.91
CA SER A 167 12.20 -4.28 -5.76
C SER A 167 10.87 -3.63 -5.43
N PHE A 168 10.86 -2.39 -4.91
CA PHE A 168 9.63 -1.69 -4.63
C PHE A 168 8.93 -1.20 -5.89
N ILE A 169 7.68 -1.62 -6.07
CA ILE A 169 6.76 -1.07 -7.07
C ILE A 169 6.24 0.27 -6.54
N PHE A 170 5.71 0.28 -5.34
CA PHE A 170 5.42 1.47 -4.54
C PHE A 170 5.37 1.11 -3.05
N ARG A 171 5.42 2.12 -2.19
CA ARG A 171 5.33 1.93 -0.75
C ARG A 171 4.87 3.17 -0.02
N GLY A 172 4.32 2.99 1.17
CA GLY A 172 3.99 4.12 2.01
C GLY A 172 3.22 3.76 3.28
N PRO A 173 3.10 4.73 4.19
CA PRO A 173 2.35 4.54 5.42
C PRO A 173 0.83 4.53 5.19
N ILE A 174 0.15 3.67 5.92
CA ILE A 174 -1.29 3.79 6.19
C ILE A 174 -1.46 4.89 7.23
N ARG A 175 -2.41 5.78 6.99
CA ARG A 175 -2.64 6.98 7.77
C ARG A 175 -3.94 6.91 8.57
N SER A 176 -4.01 7.68 9.67
CA SER A 176 -5.27 8.01 10.33
C SER A 176 -6.26 8.68 9.38
N ALA A 177 -7.54 8.71 9.75
CA ALA A 177 -8.61 9.25 8.89
C ALA A 177 -8.35 10.70 8.46
N ASP A 178 -7.80 11.54 9.34
CA ASP A 178 -7.39 12.92 9.04
C ASP A 178 -6.05 13.02 8.28
N GLY A 179 -5.34 11.91 8.11
CA GLY A 179 -4.04 11.83 7.44
C GLY A 179 -2.84 12.15 8.31
N ALA A 180 -3.02 12.57 9.56
CA ALA A 180 -1.94 13.08 10.40
C ALA A 180 -0.97 12.00 10.87
N ASP A 181 -1.49 10.89 11.37
CA ASP A 181 -0.70 9.87 12.04
C ASP A 181 -0.41 8.66 11.14
N ASN A 182 0.77 8.09 11.32
CA ASN A 182 1.13 6.83 10.67
C ASN A 182 0.66 5.67 11.56
N ILE A 183 -0.35 4.93 11.09
CA ILE A 183 -0.97 3.81 11.82
C ILE A 183 -0.65 2.44 11.22
N GLY A 184 0.13 2.39 10.14
CA GLY A 184 0.48 1.13 9.47
C GLY A 184 1.33 1.34 8.25
N THR A 185 1.55 0.29 7.50
CA THR A 185 2.31 0.31 6.25
C THR A 185 1.62 -0.53 5.18
N ALA A 186 1.81 -0.13 3.92
CA ALA A 186 1.48 -0.93 2.74
C ALA A 186 2.62 -0.81 1.72
N LEU A 187 3.23 -1.94 1.42
CA LEU A 187 4.45 -2.08 0.62
C LEU A 187 4.19 -3.08 -0.49
N LEU A 188 4.28 -2.67 -1.74
CA LEU A 188 4.21 -3.58 -2.89
C LEU A 188 5.61 -3.78 -3.47
N LEU A 189 6.06 -5.02 -3.47
CA LEU A 189 7.38 -5.42 -3.96
C LEU A 189 7.27 -6.52 -5.01
N GLU A 190 8.29 -6.59 -5.88
CA GLU A 190 8.53 -7.71 -6.76
C GLU A 190 9.72 -8.52 -6.25
N LEU A 191 9.51 -9.79 -5.91
CA LEU A 191 10.47 -10.69 -5.26
C LEU A 191 10.43 -12.07 -5.92
N PRO A 192 11.49 -12.89 -5.80
CA PRO A 192 11.55 -14.19 -6.45
C PRO A 192 10.37 -15.12 -6.14
N ASP A 193 10.00 -15.22 -4.85
CA ASP A 193 9.00 -16.14 -4.35
C ASP A 193 8.47 -15.72 -2.97
N ARG A 194 7.54 -16.50 -2.43
CA ARG A 194 6.95 -16.32 -1.10
C ARG A 194 8.00 -16.33 0.02
N ALA A 195 8.99 -17.20 -0.06
CA ALA A 195 10.05 -17.29 0.95
C ALA A 195 10.89 -16.01 0.99
N ALA A 196 11.17 -15.41 -0.16
CA ALA A 196 11.85 -14.12 -0.25
C ALA A 196 11.00 -12.99 0.35
N ALA A 197 9.66 -13.00 0.16
CA ALA A 197 8.76 -12.02 0.75
C ALA A 197 8.67 -12.16 2.29
N GLU A 198 8.63 -13.37 2.80
CA GLU A 198 8.68 -13.65 4.24
C GLU A 198 10.04 -13.24 4.84
N LYS A 199 11.14 -13.54 4.16
CA LYS A 199 12.46 -13.10 4.56
C LYS A 199 12.56 -11.58 4.61
N PHE A 200 12.03 -10.89 3.57
CA PHE A 200 11.95 -9.44 3.56
C PHE A 200 11.19 -8.92 4.79
N TRP A 201 9.98 -9.42 5.03
CA TRP A 201 9.14 -8.94 6.13
C TRP A 201 9.76 -9.24 7.50
N ASN A 202 10.23 -10.46 7.72
CA ASN A 202 10.75 -10.89 9.02
C ASN A 202 12.09 -10.21 9.40
N ASN A 203 12.85 -9.71 8.42
CA ASN A 203 14.08 -8.98 8.67
C ASN A 203 13.91 -7.45 8.62
N GLU A 204 12.72 -6.95 8.27
CA GLU A 204 12.41 -5.54 8.31
C GLU A 204 12.51 -5.04 9.76
N PRO A 205 13.31 -4.00 10.07
CA PRO A 205 13.64 -3.62 11.44
C PRO A 205 12.46 -3.37 12.36
N PHE A 206 11.37 -2.76 11.87
CA PHE A 206 10.18 -2.59 12.70
C PHE A 206 9.45 -3.93 12.90
N ALA A 207 9.26 -4.73 11.87
CA ALA A 207 8.61 -6.04 11.96
C ALA A 207 9.36 -6.97 12.92
N ARG A 208 10.67 -7.06 12.75
CA ARG A 208 11.55 -7.91 13.59
C ARG A 208 11.49 -7.54 15.08
N ASN A 209 11.29 -6.28 15.40
CA ASN A 209 11.26 -5.78 16.78
C ASN A 209 9.83 -5.58 17.32
N GLY A 210 8.80 -6.14 16.65
CA GLY A 210 7.42 -6.09 17.14
C GLY A 210 6.71 -4.77 16.89
N GLY A 211 7.15 -4.00 15.91
CA GLY A 211 6.55 -2.72 15.50
C GLY A 211 5.22 -2.86 14.76
N TYR A 212 4.88 -4.07 14.29
CA TYR A 212 3.59 -4.34 13.66
C TYR A 212 2.77 -5.35 14.46
N GLN A 213 1.46 -5.25 14.36
CA GLN A 213 0.52 -6.15 15.01
C GLN A 213 0.53 -7.55 14.34
N ARG A 214 -0.05 -8.54 15.02
CA ARG A 214 -0.04 -9.94 14.56
C ARG A 214 -0.84 -10.21 13.30
N ASP A 215 -1.73 -9.30 12.93
CA ASP A 215 -2.53 -9.35 11.70
C ASP A 215 -1.81 -8.75 10.47
N ALA A 216 -0.51 -8.50 10.59
CA ALA A 216 0.33 -8.19 9.43
C ALA A 216 0.23 -9.31 8.38
N ARG A 217 0.10 -8.91 7.12
CA ARG A 217 -0.15 -9.83 6.00
C ARG A 217 0.88 -9.67 4.90
N ILE A 218 1.25 -10.79 4.30
CA ILE A 218 1.96 -10.85 3.03
C ILE A 218 1.02 -11.54 2.04
N THR A 219 0.53 -10.83 1.06
CA THR A 219 -0.43 -11.37 0.10
C THR A 219 0.18 -11.34 -1.30
N ARG A 220 0.15 -12.48 -2.00
CA ARG A 220 0.57 -12.52 -3.40
C ARG A 220 -0.35 -11.64 -4.22
N TRP A 221 0.26 -10.89 -5.13
CA TRP A 221 -0.43 -9.87 -5.91
C TRP A 221 -0.02 -9.97 -7.38
N VAL A 222 -0.92 -9.62 -8.29
CA VAL A 222 -0.65 -9.53 -9.72
C VAL A 222 -1.21 -8.23 -10.28
N PHE A 223 -0.56 -7.67 -11.29
CA PHE A 223 -1.04 -6.47 -11.97
C PHE A 223 -2.42 -6.70 -12.59
N GLY A 224 -3.28 -5.68 -12.57
CA GLY A 224 -4.64 -5.73 -13.09
C GLY A 224 -4.78 -5.46 -14.60
N ASP A 225 -3.68 -5.14 -15.29
CA ASP A 225 -3.59 -4.85 -16.73
C ASP A 225 -3.46 -6.09 -17.62
#